data_c17a2e304e40c5cc32958ce073436727
#
_entry.id   c17a2e304e40c5cc32958ce073436727
#
_cell.length_a   1.000
_cell.length_b   1.000
_cell.length_c   1.000
_cell.angle_alpha   90.00
_cell.angle_beta   90.00
_cell.angle_gamma   90.00
#
_symmetry.space_group_name_H-M   'P 1'
#
loop_
_entity.id
_entity.type
_entity.pdbx_description
1 polymer ?
#
loop_
_entity_poly.entity_id
_entity_poly.type
_entity_poly.pdbx_seq_one_letter_code
_entity_poly.pdbx_strand_id
1 'polypeptide(L)'
;MRRLLNCLALLVVTVVVAGTLMAQTKLFEGTWNLNLAKSKYEGTQAPKSLTRTVTADGGGLKYSFEGEAADGSKISYSFTSKLDGSDSAVSGVGMPGGADTVALQRTSAHKMTGVMKKGGAKIGSVVIALGPDNKTVTVNTKAKIDGKEVKTQQVYDKQ
;
A
#
# COMPACT_ATOMS: atom_id res chain seq x y z
N MET A 1 -47.98 -3.97 7.10
CA MET A 1 -47.24 -2.70 7.01
C MET A 1 -45.94 -2.66 7.83
N ARG A 2 -45.92 -3.05 9.10
CA ARG A 2 -44.73 -3.00 9.96
C ARG A 2 -43.51 -3.84 9.45
N ARG A 3 -43.73 -4.98 8.81
CA ARG A 3 -42.65 -5.84 8.28
C ARG A 3 -42.01 -5.31 7.01
N LEU A 4 -42.73 -4.58 6.17
CA LEU A 4 -42.20 -3.92 4.97
C LEU A 4 -41.31 -2.73 5.28
N LEU A 5 -41.62 -1.96 6.32
CA LEU A 5 -40.79 -0.85 6.77
C LEU A 5 -39.44 -1.30 7.32
N ASN A 6 -39.38 -2.46 8.02
CA ASN A 6 -38.13 -3.01 8.54
C ASN A 6 -37.18 -3.51 7.43
N CYS A 7 -37.72 -4.06 6.34
CA CYS A 7 -36.91 -4.48 5.19
C CYS A 7 -36.34 -3.29 4.43
N LEU A 8 -37.09 -2.18 4.32
CA LEU A 8 -36.61 -0.98 3.64
C LEU A 8 -35.50 -0.28 4.44
N ALA A 9 -35.61 -0.24 5.78
CA ALA A 9 -34.58 0.32 6.65
C ALA A 9 -33.26 -0.46 6.61
N LEU A 10 -33.32 -1.80 6.50
CA LEU A 10 -32.13 -2.65 6.38
C LEU A 10 -31.42 -2.46 5.03
N LEU A 11 -32.16 -2.25 3.94
CA LEU A 11 -31.60 -2.05 2.60
C LEU A 11 -30.87 -0.70 2.49
N VAL A 12 -31.38 0.35 3.13
CA VAL A 12 -30.76 1.69 3.13
C VAL A 12 -29.43 1.71 3.90
N VAL A 13 -29.35 0.98 5.02
CA VAL A 13 -28.12 0.90 5.83
C VAL A 13 -26.98 0.18 5.08
N THR A 14 -27.27 -0.88 4.32
CA THR A 14 -26.23 -1.61 3.56
C THR A 14 -25.66 -0.79 2.39
N VAL A 15 -26.45 0.04 1.73
CA VAL A 15 -25.99 0.89 0.61
C VAL A 15 -25.10 2.04 1.10
N VAL A 16 -25.37 2.62 2.29
CA VAL A 16 -24.55 3.70 2.84
C VAL A 16 -23.15 3.23 3.25
N VAL A 17 -23.02 2.02 3.81
CA VAL A 17 -21.71 1.48 4.22
C VAL A 17 -20.81 1.15 3.02
N ALA A 18 -21.37 0.62 1.93
CA ALA A 18 -20.61 0.32 0.71
C ALA A 18 -20.11 1.62 0.03
N GLY A 19 -20.91 2.69 0.03
CA GLY A 19 -20.52 3.97 -0.57
C GLY A 19 -19.37 4.66 0.16
N THR A 20 -19.27 4.54 1.47
CA THR A 20 -18.19 5.14 2.27
C THR A 20 -16.85 4.41 2.08
N LEU A 21 -16.85 3.09 1.92
CA LEU A 21 -15.64 2.31 1.65
C LEU A 21 -15.04 2.64 0.28
N MET A 22 -15.86 2.78 -0.76
CA MET A 22 -15.40 3.12 -2.12
C MET A 22 -14.84 4.55 -2.20
N ALA A 23 -15.43 5.52 -1.51
CA ALA A 23 -14.94 6.89 -1.48
C ALA A 23 -13.56 7.00 -0.80
N GLN A 24 -13.30 6.19 0.21
CA GLN A 24 -12.05 6.21 0.96
C GLN A 24 -10.87 5.54 0.23
N THR A 25 -11.12 4.57 -0.69
CA THR A 25 -10.05 3.97 -1.51
C THR A 25 -9.51 4.97 -2.53
N LYS A 26 -10.36 5.82 -3.09
CA LYS A 26 -9.98 6.86 -4.07
C LYS A 26 -8.90 7.82 -3.56
N LEU A 27 -8.78 8.04 -2.26
CA LEU A 27 -7.77 8.93 -1.69
C LEU A 27 -6.34 8.47 -2.01
N PHE A 28 -6.11 7.16 -2.07
CA PHE A 28 -4.79 6.58 -2.36
C PHE A 28 -4.52 6.37 -3.85
N GLU A 29 -5.55 6.50 -4.71
CA GLU A 29 -5.40 6.32 -6.14
C GLU A 29 -4.60 7.46 -6.77
N GLY A 30 -3.87 7.12 -7.82
CA GLY A 30 -3.06 8.05 -8.60
C GLY A 30 -1.64 7.60 -8.79
N THR A 31 -0.85 8.46 -9.41
CA THR A 31 0.58 8.29 -9.62
C THR A 31 1.35 9.11 -8.59
N TRP A 32 2.34 8.50 -7.98
CA TRP A 32 3.10 9.05 -6.86
C TRP A 32 4.59 8.87 -7.13
N ASN A 33 5.35 9.97 -7.18
CA ASN A 33 6.79 9.93 -7.38
C ASN A 33 7.54 10.02 -6.05
N LEU A 34 8.54 9.18 -5.88
CA LEU A 34 9.42 9.19 -4.72
C LEU A 34 10.17 10.51 -4.63
N ASN A 35 10.04 11.17 -3.48
CA ASN A 35 10.80 12.37 -3.14
C ASN A 35 12.01 11.96 -2.30
N LEU A 36 13.17 11.82 -2.94
CA LEU A 36 14.40 11.40 -2.28
C LEU A 36 14.86 12.38 -1.19
N ALA A 37 14.65 13.68 -1.40
CA ALA A 37 15.06 14.70 -0.45
C ALA A 37 14.28 14.65 0.88
N LYS A 38 13.04 14.16 0.84
CA LYS A 38 12.19 13.98 2.02
C LYS A 38 12.27 12.57 2.61
N SER A 39 12.93 11.64 1.93
CA SER A 39 12.99 10.23 2.30
C SER A 39 14.23 9.91 3.14
N LYS A 40 14.15 8.85 3.96
CA LYS A 40 15.23 8.38 4.83
C LYS A 40 15.43 6.88 4.66
N TYR A 41 16.69 6.45 4.66
CA TYR A 41 17.09 5.06 4.48
C TYR A 41 18.15 4.69 5.52
N GLU A 42 17.88 3.64 6.29
CA GLU A 42 18.81 3.05 7.27
C GLU A 42 19.00 1.58 6.95
N GLY A 43 20.24 1.13 6.89
CA GLY A 43 20.60 -0.27 6.59
C GLY A 43 20.44 -0.68 5.12
N THR A 44 20.05 0.27 4.25
CA THR A 44 19.92 0.06 2.80
C THR A 44 20.21 1.36 2.04
N GLN A 45 20.44 1.26 0.74
CA GLN A 45 20.60 2.43 -0.13
C GLN A 45 19.24 2.90 -0.69
N ALA A 46 19.14 4.20 -0.95
CA ALA A 46 17.99 4.77 -1.66
C ALA A 46 17.98 4.31 -3.13
N PRO A 47 16.83 4.02 -3.72
CA PRO A 47 16.72 3.83 -5.16
C PRO A 47 17.04 5.15 -5.88
N LYS A 48 17.47 5.06 -7.14
CA LYS A 48 17.69 6.25 -7.97
C LYS A 48 16.37 6.91 -8.36
N SER A 49 15.34 6.10 -8.62
CA SER A 49 13.99 6.57 -8.91
C SER A 49 12.96 5.51 -8.49
N LEU A 50 11.76 5.94 -8.14
CA LEU A 50 10.64 5.05 -7.91
C LEU A 50 9.33 5.80 -8.10
N THR A 51 8.50 5.26 -8.98
CA THR A 51 7.12 5.70 -9.20
C THR A 51 6.19 4.61 -8.70
N ARG A 52 5.18 5.00 -7.96
CA ARG A 52 4.12 4.15 -7.45
C ARG A 52 2.81 4.58 -8.10
N THR A 53 2.13 3.67 -8.78
CA THR A 53 0.78 3.87 -9.32
C THR A 53 -0.21 3.02 -8.55
N VAL A 54 -1.30 3.63 -8.14
CA VAL A 54 -2.37 2.96 -7.37
C VAL A 54 -3.69 3.16 -8.11
N THR A 55 -4.37 2.06 -8.40
CA THR A 55 -5.66 2.06 -9.09
C THR A 55 -6.66 1.17 -8.35
N ALA A 56 -7.95 1.48 -8.46
CA ALA A 56 -8.99 0.58 -7.96
C ALA A 56 -9.00 -0.74 -8.73
N ASP A 57 -9.19 -1.86 -8.02
CA ASP A 57 -9.28 -3.19 -8.62
C ASP A 57 -10.16 -4.11 -7.77
N GLY A 58 -11.34 -4.45 -8.27
CA GLY A 58 -12.23 -5.46 -7.69
C GLY A 58 -12.61 -5.27 -6.21
N GLY A 59 -12.78 -4.03 -5.75
CA GLY A 59 -13.08 -3.70 -4.35
C GLY A 59 -11.84 -3.52 -3.47
N GLY A 60 -10.63 -3.64 -4.05
CA GLY A 60 -9.34 -3.35 -3.44
C GLY A 60 -8.55 -2.32 -4.22
N LEU A 61 -7.24 -2.32 -4.02
CA LEU A 61 -6.30 -1.47 -4.72
C LEU A 61 -5.19 -2.31 -5.37
N LYS A 62 -4.93 -2.04 -6.64
CA LYS A 62 -3.74 -2.52 -7.35
C LYS A 62 -2.62 -1.50 -7.18
N TYR A 63 -1.48 -1.98 -6.77
CA TYR A 63 -0.23 -1.24 -6.63
C TYR A 63 0.74 -1.68 -7.71
N SER A 64 1.32 -0.73 -8.44
CA SER A 64 2.39 -0.96 -9.40
C SER A 64 3.55 -0.04 -9.09
N PHE A 65 4.77 -0.58 -9.13
CA PHE A 65 6.00 0.14 -8.84
C PHE A 65 6.96 0.00 -10.01
N GLU A 66 7.49 1.12 -10.48
CA GLU A 66 8.47 1.18 -11.56
C GLU A 66 9.60 2.13 -11.16
N GLY A 67 10.85 1.73 -11.42
CA GLY A 67 12.00 2.56 -11.10
C GLY A 67 13.33 1.87 -11.29
N GLU A 68 14.35 2.45 -10.67
CA GLU A 68 15.73 1.96 -10.70
C GLU A 68 16.30 1.91 -9.29
N ALA A 69 16.84 0.77 -8.89
CA ALA A 69 17.53 0.59 -7.62
C ALA A 69 18.87 1.33 -7.59
N ALA A 70 19.51 1.41 -6.42
CA ALA A 70 20.79 2.09 -6.25
C ALA A 70 21.91 1.53 -7.14
N ASP A 71 21.91 0.22 -7.36
CA ASP A 71 22.87 -0.50 -8.20
C ASP A 71 22.54 -0.44 -9.71
N GLY A 72 21.45 0.23 -10.10
CA GLY A 72 20.99 0.34 -11.49
C GLY A 72 20.06 -0.78 -11.94
N SER A 73 19.77 -1.76 -11.08
CA SER A 73 18.82 -2.81 -11.42
C SER A 73 17.40 -2.27 -11.53
N LYS A 74 16.60 -2.94 -12.37
CA LYS A 74 15.19 -2.55 -12.57
C LYS A 74 14.34 -2.88 -11.36
N ILE A 75 13.49 -1.92 -10.98
CA ILE A 75 12.36 -2.13 -10.07
C ILE A 75 11.10 -2.13 -10.92
N SER A 76 10.38 -3.27 -10.94
CA SER A 76 9.12 -3.39 -11.66
C SER A 76 8.32 -4.52 -11.03
N TYR A 77 7.43 -4.18 -10.09
CA TYR A 77 6.58 -5.16 -9.42
C TYR A 77 5.18 -4.61 -9.14
N SER A 78 4.25 -5.52 -8.95
CA SER A 78 2.86 -5.18 -8.64
C SER A 78 2.19 -6.22 -7.74
N PHE A 79 1.14 -5.80 -7.06
CA PHE A 79 0.22 -6.66 -6.32
C PHE A 79 -1.15 -5.98 -6.18
N THR A 80 -2.18 -6.79 -5.97
CA THR A 80 -3.55 -6.30 -5.69
C THR A 80 -3.93 -6.70 -4.27
N SER A 81 -4.39 -5.75 -3.46
CA SER A 81 -4.79 -5.98 -2.07
C SER A 81 -6.24 -5.58 -1.84
N LYS A 82 -6.98 -6.45 -1.14
CA LYS A 82 -8.33 -6.16 -0.65
C LYS A 82 -8.36 -5.21 0.57
N LEU A 83 -7.19 -4.92 1.14
CA LEU A 83 -7.02 -4.06 2.31
C LEU A 83 -7.68 -4.60 3.59
N ASP A 84 -7.88 -5.88 3.67
CA ASP A 84 -8.51 -6.65 4.78
C ASP A 84 -7.51 -7.47 5.60
N GLY A 85 -6.21 -7.33 5.29
CA GLY A 85 -5.14 -8.10 5.93
C GLY A 85 -4.88 -9.47 5.30
N SER A 86 -5.60 -9.84 4.25
CA SER A 86 -5.33 -11.06 3.49
C SER A 86 -4.05 -10.95 2.68
N ASP A 87 -3.42 -12.11 2.44
CA ASP A 87 -2.19 -12.21 1.66
C ASP A 87 -2.44 -11.90 0.18
N SER A 88 -1.58 -11.08 -0.39
CA SER A 88 -1.57 -10.67 -1.80
C SER A 88 -0.24 -11.07 -2.42
N ALA A 89 -0.26 -11.87 -3.47
CA ALA A 89 0.95 -12.28 -4.18
C ALA A 89 1.60 -11.07 -4.90
N VAL A 90 2.90 -10.97 -4.80
CA VAL A 90 3.71 -9.98 -5.52
C VAL A 90 4.22 -10.59 -6.82
N SER A 91 4.09 -9.86 -7.92
CA SER A 91 4.60 -10.23 -9.24
C SER A 91 5.61 -9.21 -9.71
N GLY A 92 6.71 -9.66 -10.33
CA GLY A 92 7.76 -8.80 -10.87
C GLY A 92 9.07 -8.88 -10.11
N VAL A 93 9.90 -7.83 -10.23
CA VAL A 93 11.28 -7.79 -9.70
C VAL A 93 11.52 -6.51 -8.88
N GLY A 94 12.44 -6.57 -7.94
CA GLY A 94 12.87 -5.40 -7.17
C GLY A 94 12.02 -5.10 -5.93
N MET A 95 11.12 -6.00 -5.52
CA MET A 95 10.43 -5.88 -4.24
C MET A 95 11.45 -5.97 -3.08
N PRO A 96 11.44 -5.04 -2.10
CA PRO A 96 12.37 -5.04 -0.98
C PRO A 96 12.44 -6.39 -0.25
N GLY A 97 13.67 -6.87 -0.03
CA GLY A 97 13.94 -8.16 0.61
C GLY A 97 13.52 -9.38 -0.21
N GLY A 98 13.08 -9.20 -1.45
CA GLY A 98 12.53 -10.27 -2.27
C GLY A 98 11.22 -10.83 -1.70
N ALA A 99 10.41 -9.98 -1.07
CA ALA A 99 9.09 -10.41 -0.58
C ALA A 99 8.24 -10.89 -1.75
N ASP A 100 7.60 -12.03 -1.56
CA ASP A 100 6.69 -12.66 -2.52
C ASP A 100 5.22 -12.44 -2.16
N THR A 101 4.97 -11.92 -0.96
CA THR A 101 3.63 -11.71 -0.44
C THR A 101 3.58 -10.44 0.41
N VAL A 102 2.50 -9.68 0.25
CA VAL A 102 2.16 -8.50 1.06
C VAL A 102 0.73 -8.64 1.59
N ALA A 103 0.54 -8.42 2.87
CA ALA A 103 -0.79 -8.37 3.49
C ALA A 103 -1.03 -6.94 3.99
N LEU A 104 -1.91 -6.19 3.33
CA LEU A 104 -2.28 -4.84 3.74
C LEU A 104 -3.64 -4.82 4.41
N GLN A 105 -3.75 -4.07 5.49
CA GLN A 105 -5.01 -3.80 6.19
C GLN A 105 -5.21 -2.30 6.31
N ARG A 106 -6.39 -1.84 5.96
CA ARG A 106 -6.80 -0.45 6.23
C ARG A 106 -7.11 -0.30 7.71
N THR A 107 -6.52 0.69 8.35
CA THR A 107 -6.74 1.01 9.77
C THR A 107 -7.50 2.31 9.97
N SER A 108 -7.49 3.20 8.97
CA SER A 108 -8.32 4.42 8.94
C SER A 108 -8.50 4.93 7.49
N ALA A 109 -9.21 6.04 7.30
CA ALA A 109 -9.35 6.68 5.99
C ALA A 109 -8.00 7.04 5.35
N HIS A 110 -6.99 7.40 6.16
CA HIS A 110 -5.69 7.89 5.70
C HIS A 110 -4.52 6.96 6.08
N LYS A 111 -4.79 5.75 6.60
CA LYS A 111 -3.73 4.87 7.08
C LYS A 111 -3.98 3.41 6.77
N MET A 112 -2.92 2.74 6.37
CA MET A 112 -2.85 1.29 6.19
C MET A 112 -1.62 0.74 6.91
N THR A 113 -1.73 -0.49 7.40
CA THR A 113 -0.60 -1.26 7.93
C THR A 113 -0.46 -2.55 7.15
N GLY A 114 0.72 -3.14 7.15
CA GLY A 114 0.90 -4.40 6.46
C GLY A 114 2.12 -5.18 6.90
N VAL A 115 2.17 -6.39 6.39
CA VAL A 115 3.24 -7.36 6.62
C VAL A 115 3.80 -7.79 5.26
N MET A 116 5.12 -7.84 5.15
CA MET A 116 5.83 -8.42 4.02
C MET A 116 6.32 -9.81 4.40
N LYS A 117 6.12 -10.77 3.51
CA LYS A 117 6.51 -12.17 3.71
C LYS A 117 7.36 -12.66 2.54
N LYS A 118 8.22 -13.64 2.82
CA LYS A 118 8.99 -14.39 1.84
C LYS A 118 8.91 -15.87 2.18
N GLY A 119 8.41 -16.70 1.26
CA GLY A 119 8.18 -18.13 1.52
C GLY A 119 7.26 -18.36 2.73
N GLY A 120 6.26 -17.51 2.95
CA GLY A 120 5.34 -17.57 4.09
C GLY A 120 5.88 -16.96 5.40
N ALA A 121 7.20 -16.73 5.52
CA ALA A 121 7.80 -16.15 6.72
C ALA A 121 7.72 -14.61 6.68
N LYS A 122 7.35 -13.99 7.79
CA LYS A 122 7.39 -12.53 7.92
C LYS A 122 8.82 -12.02 7.87
N ILE A 123 9.11 -11.12 6.94
CA ILE A 123 10.40 -10.42 6.83
C ILE A 123 10.32 -8.94 7.20
N GLY A 124 9.13 -8.36 7.25
CA GLY A 124 8.99 -6.95 7.59
C GLY A 124 7.56 -6.51 7.82
N SER A 125 7.43 -5.25 8.19
CA SER A 125 6.16 -4.54 8.34
C SER A 125 6.21 -3.20 7.63
N VAL A 126 5.04 -2.73 7.20
CA VAL A 126 4.88 -1.46 6.50
C VAL A 126 3.73 -0.66 7.11
N VAL A 127 3.91 0.64 7.20
CA VAL A 127 2.86 1.60 7.55
C VAL A 127 2.78 2.62 6.43
N ILE A 128 1.61 2.77 5.83
CA ILE A 128 1.34 3.71 4.75
C ILE A 128 0.39 4.77 5.30
N ALA A 129 0.80 6.02 5.24
CA ALA A 129 0.01 7.16 5.71
C ALA A 129 -0.13 8.21 4.61
N LEU A 130 -1.37 8.61 4.32
CA LEU A 130 -1.70 9.71 3.43
C LEU A 130 -1.69 11.01 4.24
N GLY A 131 -1.01 12.02 3.74
CA GLY A 131 -1.00 13.36 4.35
C GLY A 131 -2.37 14.04 4.34
N PRO A 132 -2.58 15.03 5.18
CA PRO A 132 -3.88 15.71 5.32
C PRO A 132 -4.29 16.49 4.05
N ASP A 133 -3.33 16.84 3.21
CA ASP A 133 -3.54 17.50 1.92
C ASP A 133 -3.90 16.54 0.78
N ASN A 134 -3.86 15.22 1.03
CA ASN A 134 -4.01 14.14 0.05
C ASN A 134 -3.01 14.21 -1.13
N LYS A 135 -1.89 14.94 -0.96
CA LYS A 135 -0.86 15.12 -1.98
C LYS A 135 0.46 14.43 -1.63
N THR A 136 0.57 13.90 -0.42
CA THR A 136 1.77 13.24 0.07
C THR A 136 1.42 11.90 0.69
N VAL A 137 2.16 10.84 0.34
CA VAL A 137 2.09 9.53 1.00
C VAL A 137 3.43 9.23 1.62
N THR A 138 3.42 8.86 2.91
CA THR A 138 4.59 8.35 3.62
C THR A 138 4.48 6.85 3.82
N VAL A 139 5.50 6.12 3.43
CA VAL A 139 5.63 4.67 3.58
C VAL A 139 6.79 4.38 4.52
N ASN A 140 6.49 3.94 5.74
CA ASN A 140 7.50 3.51 6.71
C ASN A 140 7.62 2.00 6.66
N THR A 141 8.81 1.50 6.39
CA THR A 141 9.10 0.05 6.37
C THR A 141 10.13 -0.29 7.43
N LYS A 142 9.90 -1.40 8.14
CA LYS A 142 10.87 -2.05 9.02
C LYS A 142 10.96 -3.50 8.58
N ALA A 143 12.15 -3.96 8.20
CA ALA A 143 12.35 -5.31 7.72
C ALA A 143 13.69 -5.87 8.18
N LYS A 144 13.81 -7.19 8.18
CA LYS A 144 15.09 -7.90 8.32
C LYS A 144 15.40 -8.55 6.97
N ILE A 145 16.42 -8.02 6.28
CA ILE A 145 16.83 -8.44 4.94
C ILE A 145 18.24 -8.98 5.05
N ASP A 146 18.46 -10.24 4.69
CA ASP A 146 19.74 -10.94 4.78
C ASP A 146 20.41 -10.79 6.16
N GLY A 147 19.60 -10.90 7.22
CA GLY A 147 20.04 -10.79 8.60
C GLY A 147 20.22 -9.36 9.12
N LYS A 148 20.15 -8.34 8.28
CA LYS A 148 20.32 -6.93 8.64
C LYS A 148 18.99 -6.23 8.86
N GLU A 149 18.91 -5.37 9.87
CA GLU A 149 17.76 -4.47 10.02
C GLU A 149 17.79 -3.38 8.96
N VAL A 150 16.65 -3.19 8.32
CA VAL A 150 16.40 -2.14 7.34
C VAL A 150 15.21 -1.31 7.82
N LYS A 151 15.39 0.01 7.86
CA LYS A 151 14.33 0.96 8.14
C LYS A 151 14.30 2.01 7.05
N THR A 152 13.14 2.23 6.47
CA THR A 152 12.97 3.29 5.48
C THR A 152 11.75 4.13 5.79
N GLN A 153 11.86 5.42 5.53
CA GLN A 153 10.76 6.35 5.42
C GLN A 153 10.77 6.91 4.01
N GLN A 154 9.90 6.41 3.17
CA GLN A 154 9.75 6.87 1.79
C GLN A 154 8.60 7.87 1.72
N VAL A 155 8.88 9.05 1.19
CA VAL A 155 7.88 10.09 0.97
C VAL A 155 7.62 10.20 -0.52
N TYR A 156 6.36 10.14 -0.91
CA TYR A 156 5.93 10.25 -2.30
C TYR A 156 5.04 11.47 -2.45
N ASP A 157 5.30 12.27 -3.48
CA ASP A 157 4.45 13.39 -3.87
C ASP A 157 3.54 12.96 -5.03
N LYS A 158 2.26 13.37 -4.98
CA LYS A 158 1.24 13.07 -6.00
C LYS A 158 1.52 13.86 -7.28
N GLN A 159 1.33 13.20 -8.42
CA GLN A 159 1.38 13.82 -9.75
C GLN A 159 0.05 14.42 -10.16
#